data_65e1c2e4509763c4ab01085986481196
#
_entry.id   65e1c2e4509763c4ab01085986481196
#
_cell.length_a   1.000
_cell.length_b   1.000
_cell.length_c   1.000
_cell.angle_alpha   90.00
_cell.angle_beta   90.00
_cell.angle_gamma   90.00
#
_symmetry.space_group_name_H-M   'P 1'
#
loop_
_entity.id
_entity.type
_entity.pdbx_description
1 polymer ?
#
loop_
_entity_poly.entity_id
_entity_poly.type
_entity_poly.pdbx_seq_one_letter_code
_entity_poly.pdbx_strand_id
1 'polypeptide(L)'
;STVANAMGPSWIDPRSGEIINASVTVFHNIVQLVQYWRFLQTAPADEEVRDVVLREDLLGDCIAYVLSHEVGHTLSLMHNMAGSSSIPVESLRDPKFTQEFGTTYSIMDYARNNYIAQPGDKERGVRLTPPELGAYDYYAIAWLYTPIFEAKTAEEEIPILDKWISEKSGDVKYRYGKQQFRRRFDPSSVEEDLGDDPVKASEYGRRNLQYLLKHINDWVADKDCLLYTSDAAD
;
A
#
# COMPACT_ATOMS: atom_id res chain seq x y z
N SER A 1 23.55 2.84 4.95
CA SER A 1 22.71 1.87 5.65
C SER A 1 22.33 0.76 4.67
N THR A 2 22.37 -0.49 5.13
CA THR A 2 21.86 -1.65 4.36
C THR A 2 20.36 -1.87 4.57
N VAL A 3 19.73 -1.04 5.40
CA VAL A 3 18.29 -1.13 5.71
C VAL A 3 17.49 -0.40 4.63
N ALA A 4 16.57 -1.10 4.00
CA ALA A 4 15.57 -0.51 3.11
C ALA A 4 14.32 -0.22 3.95
N ASN A 5 14.14 1.04 4.34
CA ASN A 5 13.02 1.45 5.19
C ASN A 5 12.71 2.95 5.01
N ALA A 6 11.50 3.33 5.45
CA ALA A 6 11.11 4.72 5.65
C ALA A 6 10.40 4.82 7.01
N MET A 7 10.35 6.00 7.61
CA MET A 7 9.71 6.24 8.91
C MET A 7 9.20 7.67 8.98
N GLY A 8 8.00 7.84 9.53
CA GLY A 8 7.34 9.14 9.77
C GLY A 8 7.06 9.41 11.25
N PRO A 9 8.07 9.51 12.14
CA PRO A 9 7.83 9.76 13.56
C PRO A 9 7.37 11.19 13.83
N SER A 10 6.56 11.34 14.87
CA SER A 10 6.14 12.62 15.43
C SER A 10 6.59 12.76 16.89
N TRP A 11 6.89 13.98 17.29
CA TRP A 11 7.09 14.35 18.70
C TRP A 11 5.85 15.08 19.19
N ILE A 12 5.18 14.47 20.16
CA ILE A 12 3.87 14.89 20.64
C ILE A 12 4.00 15.39 22.08
N ASP A 13 3.41 16.53 22.40
CA ASP A 13 3.25 16.97 23.79
C ASP A 13 2.26 16.01 24.51
N PRO A 14 2.71 15.25 25.52
CA PRO A 14 1.87 14.27 26.19
C PRO A 14 0.70 14.87 26.98
N ARG A 15 0.71 16.19 27.20
CA ARG A 15 -0.34 16.91 27.94
C ARG A 15 -1.50 17.33 27.06
N SER A 16 -1.22 17.70 25.81
CA SER A 16 -2.20 18.28 24.88
C SER A 16 -2.48 17.40 23.65
N GLY A 17 -1.59 16.47 23.34
CA GLY A 17 -1.61 15.74 22.07
C GLY A 17 -1.10 16.55 20.87
N GLU A 18 -0.61 17.79 21.10
CA GLU A 18 -0.09 18.65 20.04
C GLU A 18 1.17 18.03 19.40
N ILE A 19 1.19 17.97 18.07
CA ILE A 19 2.37 17.56 17.31
C ILE A 19 3.34 18.74 17.28
N ILE A 20 4.39 18.68 18.11
CA ILE A 20 5.41 19.74 18.23
C ILE A 20 6.35 19.72 17.02
N ASN A 21 6.69 18.52 16.55
CA ASN A 21 7.57 18.31 15.41
C ASN A 21 7.29 16.95 14.77
N ALA A 22 7.54 16.84 13.48
CA ALA A 22 7.46 15.60 12.74
C ALA A 22 8.58 15.55 11.68
N SER A 23 9.00 14.36 11.32
CA SER A 23 9.98 14.18 10.26
C SER A 23 9.70 12.92 9.46
N VAL A 24 10.02 12.94 8.17
CA VAL A 24 10.03 11.74 7.34
C VAL A 24 11.48 11.39 7.03
N THR A 25 11.89 10.19 7.42
CA THR A 25 13.21 9.66 7.14
C THR A 25 13.11 8.55 6.11
N VAL A 26 13.83 8.70 5.00
CA VAL A 26 13.87 7.73 3.92
C VAL A 26 15.29 7.20 3.76
N PHE A 27 15.47 5.90 3.90
CA PHE A 27 16.76 5.27 3.65
C PHE A 27 16.94 5.00 2.17
N HIS A 28 18.10 5.32 1.62
CA HIS A 28 18.38 5.20 0.19
C HIS A 28 17.98 3.84 -0.42
N ASN A 29 18.17 2.75 0.30
CA ASN A 29 17.87 1.41 -0.20
C ASN A 29 16.38 1.13 -0.43
N ILE A 30 15.48 2.03 0.00
CA ILE A 30 14.05 1.94 -0.30
C ILE A 30 13.81 2.00 -1.82
N VAL A 31 14.64 2.75 -2.55
CA VAL A 31 14.57 2.87 -4.01
C VAL A 31 14.65 1.49 -4.68
N GLN A 32 15.62 0.68 -4.27
CA GLN A 32 15.76 -0.68 -4.78
C GLN A 32 14.59 -1.59 -4.36
N LEU A 33 14.12 -1.45 -3.12
CA LEU A 33 13.01 -2.25 -2.60
C LEU A 33 11.71 -1.99 -3.37
N VAL A 34 11.33 -0.72 -3.59
CA VAL A 34 10.10 -0.40 -4.32
C VAL A 34 10.18 -0.80 -5.78
N GLN A 35 11.36 -0.74 -6.40
CA GLN A 35 11.61 -1.26 -7.72
C GLN A 35 11.36 -2.76 -7.80
N TYR A 36 11.87 -3.54 -6.83
CA TYR A 36 11.63 -4.98 -6.77
C TYR A 36 10.16 -5.31 -6.56
N TRP A 37 9.46 -4.60 -5.67
CA TRP A 37 8.02 -4.78 -5.49
C TRP A 37 7.26 -4.54 -6.79
N ARG A 38 7.55 -3.42 -7.45
CA ARG A 38 6.87 -3.07 -8.71
C ARG A 38 7.11 -4.12 -9.78
N PHE A 39 8.35 -4.55 -9.96
CA PHE A 39 8.72 -5.59 -10.92
C PHE A 39 8.04 -6.93 -10.58
N LEU A 40 8.27 -7.46 -9.36
CA LEU A 40 7.78 -8.80 -8.99
C LEU A 40 6.26 -8.91 -9.01
N GLN A 41 5.57 -7.87 -8.60
CA GLN A 41 4.12 -7.88 -8.46
C GLN A 41 3.38 -7.57 -9.75
N THR A 42 3.96 -6.82 -10.68
CA THR A 42 3.21 -6.32 -11.83
C THR A 42 3.84 -6.59 -13.20
N ALA A 43 5.10 -6.99 -13.32
CA ALA A 43 5.72 -7.27 -14.62
C ALA A 43 4.95 -8.27 -15.51
N PRO A 44 4.22 -9.27 -14.99
CA PRO A 44 3.35 -10.09 -15.82
C PRO A 44 2.26 -9.31 -16.58
N ALA A 45 1.69 -8.28 -15.93
CA ALA A 45 0.61 -7.46 -16.47
C ALA A 45 1.09 -6.11 -17.04
N ASP A 46 2.37 -5.73 -16.85
CA ASP A 46 2.90 -4.42 -17.20
C ASP A 46 4.26 -4.54 -17.90
N GLU A 47 4.28 -4.29 -19.20
CA GLU A 47 5.51 -4.33 -20.00
C GLU A 47 6.49 -3.20 -19.65
N GLU A 48 6.01 -2.07 -19.16
CA GLU A 48 6.84 -0.90 -18.85
C GLU A 48 7.77 -1.10 -17.66
N VAL A 49 7.52 -2.14 -16.84
CA VAL A 49 8.35 -2.47 -15.68
C VAL A 49 9.25 -3.69 -15.90
N ARG A 50 9.29 -4.23 -17.12
CA ARG A 50 10.12 -5.40 -17.50
C ARG A 50 11.55 -4.98 -17.81
N ASP A 51 12.20 -4.31 -16.86
CA ASP A 51 13.59 -3.87 -16.98
C ASP A 51 14.28 -3.97 -15.61
N VAL A 52 15.61 -4.03 -15.64
CA VAL A 52 16.46 -4.04 -14.43
C VAL A 52 16.35 -2.72 -13.68
N VAL A 53 16.15 -1.62 -14.40
CA VAL A 53 15.99 -0.27 -13.84
C VAL A 53 14.66 0.32 -14.30
N LEU A 54 13.80 0.68 -13.36
CA LEU A 54 12.57 1.38 -13.69
C LEU A 54 12.85 2.79 -14.22
N ARG A 55 12.02 3.24 -15.16
CA ARG A 55 12.00 4.64 -15.58
C ARG A 55 11.73 5.56 -14.37
N GLU A 56 12.26 6.77 -14.43
CA GLU A 56 12.18 7.74 -13.32
C GLU A 56 10.74 8.09 -12.93
N ASP A 57 9.81 8.17 -13.87
CA ASP A 57 8.39 8.43 -13.61
C ASP A 57 7.75 7.30 -12.79
N LEU A 58 7.94 6.06 -13.19
CA LEU A 58 7.41 4.88 -12.47
C LEU A 58 8.05 4.71 -11.09
N LEU A 59 9.34 4.99 -10.98
CA LEU A 59 10.05 4.98 -9.70
C LEU A 59 9.56 6.11 -8.79
N GLY A 60 9.33 7.28 -9.36
CA GLY A 60 8.77 8.45 -8.67
C GLY A 60 7.41 8.14 -8.06
N ASP A 61 6.51 7.50 -8.79
CA ASP A 61 5.19 7.07 -8.29
C ASP A 61 5.30 6.10 -7.11
N CYS A 62 6.23 5.14 -7.20
CA CYS A 62 6.47 4.20 -6.10
C CYS A 62 6.99 4.91 -4.84
N ILE A 63 7.90 5.86 -5.00
CA ILE A 63 8.45 6.65 -3.89
C ILE A 63 7.38 7.58 -3.31
N ALA A 64 6.57 8.22 -4.16
CA ALA A 64 5.48 9.08 -3.74
C ALA A 64 4.47 8.34 -2.85
N TYR A 65 4.13 7.10 -3.19
CA TYR A 65 3.28 6.25 -2.35
C TYR A 65 3.89 6.03 -0.96
N VAL A 66 5.18 5.64 -0.89
CA VAL A 66 5.87 5.44 0.41
C VAL A 66 5.91 6.74 1.20
N LEU A 67 6.25 7.85 0.57
CA LEU A 67 6.28 9.16 1.24
C LEU A 67 4.90 9.57 1.76
N SER A 68 3.83 9.35 1.00
CA SER A 68 2.47 9.64 1.44
C SER A 68 2.07 8.80 2.66
N HIS A 69 2.47 7.54 2.71
CA HIS A 69 2.30 6.66 3.86
C HIS A 69 3.02 7.22 5.10
N GLU A 70 4.30 7.59 4.97
CA GLU A 70 5.08 8.15 6.09
C GLU A 70 4.55 9.52 6.55
N VAL A 71 4.06 10.35 5.63
CA VAL A 71 3.36 11.59 5.98
C VAL A 71 2.08 11.28 6.76
N GLY A 72 1.34 10.25 6.40
CA GLY A 72 0.21 9.77 7.19
C GLY A 72 0.57 9.50 8.65
N HIS A 73 1.71 8.85 8.92
CA HIS A 73 2.21 8.65 10.28
C HIS A 73 2.52 9.95 11.00
N THR A 74 3.10 10.94 10.30
CA THR A 74 3.35 12.27 10.90
C THR A 74 2.07 13.00 11.29
N LEU A 75 0.93 12.63 10.71
CA LEU A 75 -0.41 13.12 11.03
C LEU A 75 -1.16 12.19 12.02
N SER A 76 -0.44 11.34 12.74
CA SER A 76 -0.98 10.39 13.74
C SER A 76 -1.82 9.25 13.18
N LEU A 77 -1.81 9.01 11.86
CA LEU A 77 -2.46 7.83 11.30
C LEU A 77 -1.68 6.57 11.68
N MET A 78 -2.42 5.55 12.10
CA MET A 78 -1.89 4.21 12.37
C MET A 78 -2.06 3.32 11.15
N HIS A 79 -1.26 2.26 11.04
CA HIS A 79 -1.46 1.25 10.00
C HIS A 79 -2.89 0.71 9.99
N ASN A 80 -3.47 0.60 8.80
CA ASN A 80 -4.80 0.01 8.58
C ASN A 80 -4.70 -1.18 7.61
N MET A 81 -4.41 -2.36 8.13
CA MET A 81 -4.23 -3.58 7.34
C MET A 81 -5.54 -4.19 6.82
N ALA A 82 -6.71 -3.61 7.18
CA ALA A 82 -8.00 -4.05 6.65
C ALA A 82 -8.42 -3.32 5.37
N GLY A 83 -7.65 -2.35 4.92
CA GLY A 83 -7.98 -1.56 3.72
C GLY A 83 -8.03 -2.41 2.45
N SER A 84 -7.04 -3.27 2.25
CA SER A 84 -6.92 -4.16 1.09
C SER A 84 -7.81 -5.39 1.20
N SER A 85 -7.86 -6.05 2.36
CA SER A 85 -8.68 -7.24 2.61
C SER A 85 -10.19 -6.99 2.61
N SER A 86 -10.61 -5.74 2.62
CA SER A 86 -12.03 -5.34 2.51
C SER A 86 -12.53 -5.24 1.07
N ILE A 87 -11.65 -5.39 0.09
CA ILE A 87 -11.98 -5.30 -1.34
C ILE A 87 -12.29 -6.69 -1.90
N PRO A 88 -13.43 -6.89 -2.59
CA PRO A 88 -13.64 -8.14 -3.30
C PRO A 88 -12.51 -8.42 -4.30
N VAL A 89 -11.90 -9.60 -4.23
CA VAL A 89 -10.70 -9.93 -5.01
C VAL A 89 -10.89 -9.72 -6.52
N GLU A 90 -12.08 -9.99 -7.04
CA GLU A 90 -12.37 -9.77 -8.47
C GLU A 90 -12.44 -8.29 -8.86
N SER A 91 -12.76 -7.39 -7.91
CA SER A 91 -12.77 -5.95 -8.15
C SER A 91 -11.38 -5.40 -8.46
N LEU A 92 -10.32 -6.09 -8.00
CA LEU A 92 -8.94 -5.75 -8.32
C LEU A 92 -8.55 -6.01 -9.79
N ARG A 93 -9.44 -6.65 -10.56
CA ARG A 93 -9.34 -6.83 -12.00
C ARG A 93 -10.38 -6.02 -12.80
N ASP A 94 -11.17 -5.21 -12.11
CA ASP A 94 -12.13 -4.30 -12.72
C ASP A 94 -11.49 -2.93 -12.99
N PRO A 95 -11.45 -2.46 -14.25
CA PRO A 95 -10.87 -1.17 -14.60
C PRO A 95 -11.52 0.00 -13.88
N LYS A 96 -12.86 0.03 -13.82
CA LYS A 96 -13.59 1.13 -13.19
C LYS A 96 -13.33 1.19 -11.69
N PHE A 97 -13.37 0.05 -11.03
CA PHE A 97 -13.12 -0.05 -9.61
C PHE A 97 -11.69 0.36 -9.26
N THR A 98 -10.70 -0.18 -9.96
CA THR A 98 -9.28 0.07 -9.66
C THR A 98 -8.83 1.49 -10.01
N GLN A 99 -9.44 2.14 -10.98
CA GLN A 99 -9.18 3.56 -11.25
C GLN A 99 -9.72 4.47 -10.13
N GLU A 100 -10.81 4.07 -9.46
CA GLU A 100 -11.40 4.82 -8.36
C GLU A 100 -10.70 4.56 -7.02
N PHE A 101 -10.40 3.28 -6.70
CA PHE A 101 -9.95 2.88 -5.37
C PHE A 101 -8.51 2.31 -5.33
N GLY A 102 -7.92 1.99 -6.46
CA GLY A 102 -6.61 1.32 -6.50
C GLY A 102 -6.67 -0.08 -5.86
N THR A 103 -5.68 -0.40 -5.04
CA THR A 103 -5.53 -1.71 -4.38
C THR A 103 -6.01 -1.73 -2.93
N THR A 104 -6.35 -0.59 -2.34
CA THR A 104 -6.70 -0.45 -0.93
C THR A 104 -7.57 0.77 -0.67
N TYR A 105 -8.35 0.75 0.41
CA TYR A 105 -9.09 1.91 0.89
C TYR A 105 -8.26 2.83 1.79
N SER A 106 -7.00 2.48 2.11
CA SER A 106 -6.12 3.30 2.94
C SER A 106 -4.67 3.19 2.49
N ILE A 107 -3.98 4.32 2.34
CA ILE A 107 -2.52 4.33 2.11
C ILE A 107 -1.73 3.86 3.33
N MET A 108 -2.38 3.76 4.50
CA MET A 108 -1.78 3.22 5.72
C MET A 108 -1.75 1.69 5.76
N ASP A 109 -2.18 1.04 4.67
CA ASP A 109 -2.07 -0.39 4.44
C ASP A 109 -0.74 -0.74 3.73
N TYR A 110 -0.32 -1.98 3.84
CA TYR A 110 0.78 -2.55 3.05
C TYR A 110 0.27 -3.32 1.83
N ALA A 111 -0.71 -2.74 1.13
CA ALA A 111 -1.30 -3.34 -0.05
C ALA A 111 -0.34 -3.46 -1.25
N ARG A 112 0.72 -2.65 -1.29
CA ARG A 112 1.72 -2.61 -2.37
C ARG A 112 1.07 -2.46 -3.75
N ASN A 113 1.51 -3.26 -4.73
CA ASN A 113 1.01 -3.22 -6.10
C ASN A 113 0.01 -4.36 -6.37
N ASN A 114 -0.77 -4.21 -7.42
CA ASN A 114 -1.84 -5.14 -7.79
C ASN A 114 -1.29 -6.44 -8.41
N TYR A 115 -0.90 -7.39 -7.57
CA TYR A 115 -0.45 -8.71 -8.02
C TYR A 115 -1.60 -9.66 -8.43
N ILE A 116 -2.85 -9.20 -8.28
CA ILE A 116 -4.04 -9.93 -8.74
C ILE A 116 -4.24 -9.76 -10.24
N ALA A 117 -3.87 -8.59 -10.78
CA ALA A 117 -3.97 -8.30 -12.20
C ALA A 117 -3.19 -9.31 -13.04
N GLN A 118 -3.79 -9.75 -14.13
CA GLN A 118 -3.22 -10.75 -15.05
C GLN A 118 -2.78 -10.08 -16.36
N PRO A 119 -1.96 -10.75 -17.18
CA PRO A 119 -1.64 -10.25 -18.52
C PRO A 119 -2.89 -9.81 -19.29
N GLY A 120 -2.88 -8.61 -19.87
CA GLY A 120 -4.01 -8.00 -20.57
C GLY A 120 -4.92 -7.12 -19.69
N ASP A 121 -4.77 -7.15 -18.37
CA ASP A 121 -5.62 -6.34 -17.49
C ASP A 121 -5.25 -4.84 -17.53
N LYS A 122 -3.95 -4.51 -17.64
CA LYS A 122 -3.49 -3.12 -17.78
C LYS A 122 -4.05 -2.48 -19.05
N GLU A 123 -4.03 -3.19 -20.17
CA GLU A 123 -4.54 -2.73 -21.46
C GLU A 123 -6.05 -2.50 -21.43
N ARG A 124 -6.78 -3.17 -20.54
CA ARG A 124 -8.21 -2.92 -20.29
C ARG A 124 -8.45 -1.72 -19.35
N GLY A 125 -7.38 -1.13 -18.80
CA GLY A 125 -7.44 0.02 -17.90
C GLY A 125 -7.42 -0.35 -16.41
N VAL A 126 -7.06 -1.57 -16.02
CA VAL A 126 -6.88 -1.94 -14.61
C VAL A 126 -5.68 -1.18 -14.03
N ARG A 127 -5.88 -0.48 -12.92
CA ARG A 127 -4.81 0.19 -12.19
C ARG A 127 -3.97 -0.83 -11.42
N LEU A 128 -2.65 -0.71 -11.52
CA LEU A 128 -1.70 -1.65 -10.93
C LEU A 128 -1.05 -1.13 -9.64
N THR A 129 -1.39 0.07 -9.22
CA THR A 129 -0.81 0.76 -8.06
C THR A 129 -1.89 1.07 -7.02
N PRO A 130 -1.49 1.30 -5.76
CA PRO A 130 -2.38 1.84 -4.75
C PRO A 130 -2.98 3.20 -5.18
N PRO A 131 -4.05 3.68 -4.52
CA PRO A 131 -4.56 5.02 -4.75
C PRO A 131 -3.57 6.08 -4.24
N GLU A 132 -3.74 7.33 -4.63
CA GLU A 132 -2.98 8.44 -4.03
C GLU A 132 -3.38 8.64 -2.56
N LEU A 133 -4.70 8.64 -2.28
CA LEU A 133 -5.30 8.62 -0.95
C LEU A 133 -6.53 7.71 -0.99
N GLY A 134 -6.72 6.92 0.04
CA GLY A 134 -7.87 6.03 0.17
C GLY A 134 -9.07 6.71 0.84
N ALA A 135 -10.25 6.12 0.66
CA ALA A 135 -11.50 6.62 1.28
C ALA A 135 -11.39 6.64 2.82
N TYR A 136 -10.71 5.65 3.41
CA TYR A 136 -10.44 5.61 4.84
C TYR A 136 -9.56 6.78 5.30
N ASP A 137 -8.58 7.18 4.51
CA ASP A 137 -7.62 8.22 4.90
C ASP A 137 -8.32 9.58 5.06
N TYR A 138 -9.20 9.95 4.11
CA TYR A 138 -10.03 11.15 4.24
C TYR A 138 -10.93 11.12 5.47
N TYR A 139 -11.55 9.97 5.75
CA TYR A 139 -12.37 9.78 6.93
C TYR A 139 -11.55 9.92 8.22
N ALA A 140 -10.40 9.24 8.30
CA ALA A 140 -9.55 9.24 9.49
C ALA A 140 -9.01 10.64 9.81
N ILE A 141 -8.57 11.39 8.79
CA ILE A 141 -8.14 12.78 8.96
C ILE A 141 -9.31 13.67 9.40
N ALA A 142 -10.48 13.52 8.81
CA ALA A 142 -11.66 14.27 9.23
C ALA A 142 -12.02 13.95 10.69
N TRP A 143 -11.98 12.70 11.09
CA TRP A 143 -12.26 12.27 12.46
C TRP A 143 -11.24 12.83 13.47
N LEU A 144 -9.95 12.87 13.11
CA LEU A 144 -8.86 13.35 13.97
C LEU A 144 -8.83 14.87 14.11
N TYR A 145 -9.18 15.60 13.04
CA TYR A 145 -8.85 17.02 12.95
C TYR A 145 -10.06 17.95 12.79
N THR A 146 -11.29 17.41 12.69
CA THR A 146 -12.49 18.28 12.65
C THR A 146 -12.75 18.85 14.04
N PRO A 147 -12.72 20.19 14.24
CA PRO A 147 -13.01 20.79 15.53
C PRO A 147 -14.45 20.52 15.99
N ILE A 148 -14.62 20.17 17.26
CA ILE A 148 -15.93 19.95 17.89
C ILE A 148 -16.20 21.12 18.83
N PHE A 149 -16.80 22.18 18.32
CA PHE A 149 -17.02 23.43 19.06
C PHE A 149 -18.07 23.32 20.18
N GLU A 150 -18.92 22.28 20.14
CA GLU A 150 -19.95 22.02 21.16
C GLU A 150 -19.34 21.39 22.41
N ALA A 151 -18.21 20.72 22.31
CA ALA A 151 -17.51 20.12 23.44
C ALA A 151 -16.52 21.10 24.05
N LYS A 152 -16.42 21.09 25.39
CA LYS A 152 -15.45 21.88 26.14
C LYS A 152 -14.32 21.06 26.75
N THR A 153 -14.50 19.77 26.82
CA THR A 153 -13.51 18.80 27.33
C THR A 153 -13.43 17.61 26.41
N ALA A 154 -12.32 16.87 26.51
CA ALA A 154 -12.12 15.64 25.71
C ALA A 154 -13.21 14.58 26.02
N GLU A 155 -13.70 14.51 27.24
CA GLU A 155 -14.77 13.58 27.63
C GLU A 155 -16.08 13.90 26.93
N GLU A 156 -16.37 15.18 26.69
CA GLU A 156 -17.57 15.63 25.96
C GLU A 156 -17.49 15.34 24.46
N GLU A 157 -16.27 15.20 23.90
CA GLU A 157 -16.06 14.83 22.49
C GLU A 157 -16.35 13.35 22.23
N ILE A 158 -16.09 12.46 23.19
CA ILE A 158 -16.19 11.01 23.02
C ILE A 158 -17.53 10.56 22.39
N PRO A 159 -18.72 10.95 22.92
CA PRO A 159 -19.98 10.50 22.34
C PRO A 159 -20.23 11.03 20.92
N ILE A 160 -19.64 12.17 20.56
CA ILE A 160 -19.75 12.76 19.21
C ILE A 160 -18.88 11.96 18.25
N LEU A 161 -17.64 11.68 18.63
CA LEU A 161 -16.71 10.87 17.86
C LEU A 161 -17.20 9.42 17.67
N ASP A 162 -17.76 8.81 18.72
CA ASP A 162 -18.38 7.48 18.65
C ASP A 162 -19.58 7.45 17.69
N LYS A 163 -20.36 8.53 17.65
CA LYS A 163 -21.44 8.66 16.67
C LYS A 163 -20.92 8.69 15.25
N TRP A 164 -19.87 9.46 14.96
CA TRP A 164 -19.27 9.53 13.63
C TRP A 164 -18.74 8.16 13.17
N ILE A 165 -18.14 7.38 14.09
CA ILE A 165 -17.73 6.00 13.80
C ILE A 165 -18.96 5.12 13.50
N SER A 166 -20.01 5.23 14.32
CA SER A 166 -21.21 4.43 14.18
C SER A 166 -21.95 4.70 12.86
N GLU A 167 -21.93 5.94 12.37
CA GLU A 167 -22.51 6.33 11.08
C GLU A 167 -21.81 5.67 9.88
N LYS A 168 -20.57 5.23 10.04
CA LYS A 168 -19.79 4.50 9.02
C LYS A 168 -19.82 2.99 9.20
N SER A 169 -20.45 2.50 10.26
CA SER A 169 -20.51 1.07 10.57
C SER A 169 -21.19 0.29 9.44
N GLY A 170 -20.54 -0.81 9.03
CA GLY A 170 -21.01 -1.66 7.95
C GLY A 170 -20.55 -1.28 6.54
N ASP A 171 -19.99 -0.08 6.34
CA ASP A 171 -19.34 0.26 5.06
C ASP A 171 -17.86 -0.17 5.11
N VAL A 172 -17.53 -1.15 4.30
CA VAL A 172 -16.19 -1.78 4.25
C VAL A 172 -15.06 -0.80 3.94
N LYS A 173 -15.36 0.34 3.30
CA LYS A 173 -14.37 1.38 2.98
C LYS A 173 -13.79 2.05 4.22
N TYR A 174 -14.52 2.01 5.34
CA TYR A 174 -14.12 2.64 6.60
C TYR A 174 -13.70 1.63 7.66
N ARG A 175 -13.48 0.37 7.26
CA ARG A 175 -13.01 -0.67 8.16
C ARG A 175 -11.59 -0.39 8.59
N TYR A 176 -11.32 -0.62 9.88
CA TYR A 176 -9.99 -0.53 10.47
C TYR A 176 -9.51 -1.89 10.95
N GLY A 177 -8.29 -2.23 10.58
CA GLY A 177 -7.59 -3.42 11.05
C GLY A 177 -6.17 -3.09 11.48
N LYS A 178 -5.90 -3.22 12.78
CA LYS A 178 -4.59 -2.92 13.35
C LYS A 178 -3.52 -3.92 12.89
N GLN A 179 -2.32 -3.43 12.56
CA GLN A 179 -1.16 -4.28 12.31
C GLN A 179 -0.85 -5.20 13.51
N GLN A 180 -0.55 -6.47 13.23
CA GLN A 180 -0.35 -7.52 14.23
C GLN A 180 1.12 -7.97 14.27
N PHE A 181 1.94 -7.36 15.13
CA PHE A 181 3.40 -7.57 15.15
C PHE A 181 3.87 -8.93 15.67
N ARG A 182 3.18 -9.54 16.64
CA ARG A 182 3.69 -10.74 17.32
C ARG A 182 2.90 -12.00 17.03
N ARG A 183 1.58 -11.89 16.96
CA ARG A 183 0.66 -13.01 16.70
C ARG A 183 -0.42 -12.51 15.77
N ARG A 184 -0.67 -13.24 14.71
CA ARG A 184 -1.67 -12.92 13.70
C ARG A 184 -2.90 -13.75 13.97
N PHE A 185 -3.87 -13.18 14.67
CA PHE A 185 -5.13 -13.83 15.02
C PHE A 185 -6.26 -13.46 14.07
N ASP A 186 -6.23 -12.24 13.54
CA ASP A 186 -7.25 -11.74 12.64
C ASP A 186 -6.74 -11.87 11.19
N PRO A 187 -7.32 -12.80 10.41
CA PRO A 187 -6.93 -12.98 9.02
C PRO A 187 -7.32 -11.82 8.11
N SER A 188 -8.18 -10.91 8.57
CA SER A 188 -8.59 -9.72 7.81
C SER A 188 -7.71 -8.50 8.04
N SER A 189 -6.62 -8.64 8.80
CA SER A 189 -5.67 -7.58 9.12
C SER A 189 -4.24 -8.09 8.98
N VAL A 190 -3.96 -8.74 7.85
CA VAL A 190 -2.64 -9.29 7.51
C VAL A 190 -1.93 -8.31 6.59
N GLU A 191 -0.62 -8.22 6.74
CA GLU A 191 0.22 -7.39 5.88
C GLU A 191 0.41 -8.04 4.52
N GLU A 192 0.53 -7.23 3.47
CA GLU A 192 0.90 -7.65 2.10
C GLU A 192 -0.14 -8.55 1.41
N ASP A 193 -1.38 -8.61 1.92
CA ASP A 193 -2.47 -9.29 1.28
C ASP A 193 -3.29 -8.37 0.36
N LEU A 194 -4.06 -8.93 -0.54
CA LEU A 194 -5.01 -8.22 -1.39
C LEU A 194 -6.30 -9.04 -1.52
N GLY A 195 -7.42 -8.35 -1.37
CA GLY A 195 -8.75 -8.92 -1.59
C GLY A 195 -9.28 -9.74 -0.41
N ASP A 196 -10.58 -9.96 -0.45
CA ASP A 196 -11.36 -10.63 0.60
C ASP A 196 -11.26 -12.17 0.57
N ASP A 197 -10.65 -12.72 -0.49
CA ASP A 197 -10.43 -14.17 -0.67
C ASP A 197 -8.92 -14.46 -0.84
N PRO A 198 -8.20 -14.78 0.26
CA PRO A 198 -6.76 -15.02 0.20
C PRO A 198 -6.37 -16.24 -0.62
N VAL A 199 -7.25 -17.24 -0.77
CA VAL A 199 -6.98 -18.42 -1.60
C VAL A 199 -6.98 -18.03 -3.07
N LYS A 200 -7.99 -17.30 -3.50
CA LYS A 200 -8.13 -16.83 -4.88
C LYS A 200 -7.05 -15.79 -5.24
N ALA A 201 -6.74 -14.88 -4.30
CA ALA A 201 -5.64 -13.94 -4.43
C ALA A 201 -4.30 -14.65 -4.64
N SER A 202 -4.03 -15.67 -3.83
CA SER A 202 -2.82 -16.49 -3.95
C SER A 202 -2.76 -17.26 -5.29
N GLU A 203 -3.89 -17.69 -5.81
CA GLU A 203 -3.94 -18.33 -7.14
C GLU A 203 -3.55 -17.37 -8.27
N TYR A 204 -4.06 -16.15 -8.25
CA TYR A 204 -3.66 -15.12 -9.21
C TYR A 204 -2.17 -14.77 -9.10
N GLY A 205 -1.69 -14.52 -7.89
CA GLY A 205 -0.28 -14.25 -7.64
C GLY A 205 0.63 -15.39 -8.09
N ARG A 206 0.26 -16.64 -7.82
CA ARG A 206 1.01 -17.82 -8.28
C ARG A 206 1.07 -17.92 -9.80
N ARG A 207 -0.03 -17.64 -10.50
CA ARG A 207 -0.05 -17.62 -11.97
C ARG A 207 0.91 -16.56 -12.52
N ASN A 208 0.92 -15.39 -11.92
CA ASN A 208 1.83 -14.30 -12.28
C ASN A 208 3.29 -14.68 -12.04
N LEU A 209 3.62 -15.27 -10.88
CA LEU A 209 4.98 -15.73 -10.60
C LEU A 209 5.43 -16.83 -11.60
N GLN A 210 4.54 -17.75 -11.96
CA GLN A 210 4.85 -18.77 -12.97
C GLN A 210 5.10 -18.16 -14.36
N TYR A 211 4.35 -17.09 -14.70
CA TYR A 211 4.57 -16.36 -15.95
C TYR A 211 5.90 -15.60 -15.91
N LEU A 212 6.18 -14.89 -14.82
CA LEU A 212 7.41 -14.15 -14.61
C LEU A 212 8.64 -15.06 -14.72
N LEU A 213 8.63 -16.21 -14.03
CA LEU A 213 9.75 -17.17 -14.05
C LEU A 213 10.08 -17.70 -15.46
N LYS A 214 9.11 -17.75 -16.35
CA LYS A 214 9.35 -18.19 -17.74
C LYS A 214 10.04 -17.11 -18.59
N HIS A 215 9.91 -15.85 -18.22
CA HIS A 215 10.32 -14.71 -19.02
C HIS A 215 11.42 -13.86 -18.37
N ILE A 216 11.73 -14.07 -17.09
CA ILE A 216 12.62 -13.20 -16.34
C ILE A 216 13.99 -13.03 -16.99
N ASN A 217 14.55 -14.12 -17.52
CA ASN A 217 15.86 -14.05 -18.18
C ASN A 217 15.86 -13.16 -19.42
N ASP A 218 14.73 -13.15 -20.16
CA ASP A 218 14.60 -12.31 -21.35
C ASP A 218 14.40 -10.83 -20.97
N TRP A 219 13.73 -10.57 -19.85
CA TRP A 219 13.40 -9.21 -19.40
C TRP A 219 14.58 -8.50 -18.73
N VAL A 220 15.39 -9.25 -17.97
CA VAL A 220 16.51 -8.69 -17.20
C VAL A 220 17.88 -8.97 -17.87
N ALA A 221 17.90 -9.62 -19.02
CA ALA A 221 19.15 -9.83 -19.75
C ALA A 221 19.73 -8.49 -20.17
N ASP A 222 20.88 -8.16 -19.62
CA ASP A 222 21.69 -7.04 -20.09
C ASP A 222 22.33 -7.43 -21.43
N LYS A 223 21.77 -6.91 -22.51
CA LYS A 223 22.21 -7.21 -23.88
C LYS A 223 23.62 -6.69 -24.18
N ASP A 224 24.12 -5.77 -23.35
CA ASP A 224 25.44 -5.14 -23.51
C ASP A 224 26.51 -5.70 -22.55
N CYS A 225 26.14 -6.54 -21.56
CA CYS A 225 27.04 -7.06 -20.55
C CYS A 225 27.21 -8.57 -20.63
N LEU A 226 28.26 -9.01 -21.37
CA LEU A 226 28.69 -10.41 -21.46
C LEU A 226 29.17 -10.98 -20.10
N LEU A 227 29.35 -10.17 -19.07
CA LEU A 227 29.92 -10.55 -17.77
C LEU A 227 28.90 -11.07 -16.75
N TYR A 228 27.60 -10.83 -16.94
CA TYR A 228 26.58 -11.23 -15.96
C TYR A 228 26.01 -12.65 -16.16
N THR A 229 26.33 -13.31 -17.25
CA THR A 229 25.72 -14.59 -17.58
C THR A 229 26.56 -15.81 -17.15
N SER A 230 27.81 -15.63 -16.72
CA SER A 230 28.68 -16.76 -16.38
C SER A 230 28.93 -16.94 -14.87
N ASP A 231 28.91 -15.89 -14.06
CA ASP A 231 29.36 -15.95 -12.66
C ASP A 231 28.27 -16.02 -11.62
N ALA A 232 27.00 -15.95 -12.00
CA ALA A 232 25.88 -16.11 -11.07
C ALA A 232 25.36 -17.56 -10.97
N ALA A 233 26.00 -18.50 -11.66
CA ALA A 233 25.57 -19.90 -11.71
C ALA A 233 26.59 -20.89 -11.08
N ASP A 234 27.68 -20.40 -10.46
CA ASP A 234 28.65 -21.21 -9.72
C ASP A 234 28.56 -21.03 -8.21
#